data_174e8b9497ae2991aa25338ef0b1d7f2
#
_entry.id   174e8b9497ae2991aa25338ef0b1d7f2
#
_cell.length_a   1.000
_cell.length_b   1.000
_cell.length_c   1.000
_cell.angle_alpha   90.00
_cell.angle_beta   90.00
_cell.angle_gamma   90.00
#
_symmetry.space_group_name_H-M   'P 1'
#
loop_
_entity.id
_entity.type
_entity.pdbx_description
1 polymer ?
#
loop_
_entity_poly.entity_id
_entity_poly.type
_entity_poly.pdbx_seq_one_letter_code
_entity_poly.pdbx_strand_id
1 'polypeptide(L)'
;MKTYGIRYMTNKDYVVVTTVSSFRHRYVMHKDDLRKLNSDVEPNDAELDDWASDTVTCEECDEFSQQHLGEQILDVYECTEEEMLTFFDRDNDYLSGWERDQKIKWVRDTITRTKIGTYE
;
A
#
# COMPACT_ATOMS: atom_id res chain seq x y z
N MET A 1 10.50 -36.97 17.88
CA MET A 1 9.93 -37.27 17.02
C MET A 1 8.58 -37.24 17.07
N LYS A 2 7.99 -37.35 18.04
CA LYS A 2 6.68 -37.29 18.14
C LYS A 2 6.19 -36.01 17.71
N THR A 3 6.94 -34.97 17.65
CA THR A 3 6.44 -33.69 17.22
C THR A 3 6.05 -33.69 15.77
N TYR A 4 6.31 -34.76 15.05
CA TYR A 4 5.91 -34.81 13.69
C TYR A 4 4.41 -34.68 13.52
N GLY A 5 3.63 -35.32 14.36
CA GLY A 5 2.20 -35.23 14.23
C GLY A 5 1.69 -33.82 14.41
N ILE A 6 2.29 -33.09 15.33
CA ILE A 6 1.88 -31.75 15.59
C ILE A 6 2.21 -30.89 14.39
N ARG A 7 3.34 -31.15 13.74
CA ARG A 7 3.70 -30.39 12.61
C ARG A 7 2.73 -30.49 11.49
N TYR A 8 2.19 -31.68 11.23
CA TYR A 8 1.24 -31.83 10.16
C TYR A 8 -0.04 -31.07 10.43
N MET A 9 -0.38 -30.85 11.69
CA MET A 9 -1.62 -30.19 12.01
C MET A 9 -1.49 -28.69 11.91
N THR A 10 -0.26 -28.17 11.85
CA THR A 10 -0.04 -26.74 11.82
C THR A 10 0.88 -26.35 10.67
N ASN A 11 0.64 -26.93 9.50
CA ASN A 11 1.44 -26.61 8.34
C ASN A 11 1.38 -25.15 8.00
N LYS A 12 2.52 -24.50 8.08
CA LYS A 12 2.66 -23.10 7.73
C LYS A 12 3.38 -23.01 6.41
N ASP A 13 2.64 -23.22 5.35
CA ASP A 13 3.20 -23.28 4.02
C ASP A 13 3.30 -21.94 3.31
N TYR A 14 2.79 -20.89 3.92
CA TYR A 14 2.76 -19.59 3.30
C TYR A 14 3.59 -18.58 4.09
N VAL A 15 4.14 -17.60 3.40
CA VAL A 15 4.93 -16.55 4.03
C VAL A 15 4.26 -15.21 3.74
N VAL A 16 4.06 -14.43 4.78
CA VAL A 16 3.48 -13.09 4.64
C VAL A 16 4.57 -12.06 4.89
N VAL A 17 4.75 -11.15 3.96
CA VAL A 17 5.70 -10.05 4.10
C VAL A 17 4.90 -8.76 4.11
N THR A 18 5.02 -8.01 5.17
CA THR A 18 4.34 -6.72 5.29
C THR A 18 5.37 -5.61 5.12
N THR A 19 5.10 -4.69 4.24
CA THR A 19 6.01 -3.58 3.98
C THR A 19 5.26 -2.26 4.04
N VAL A 20 6.03 -1.20 4.18
CA VAL A 20 5.52 0.16 4.05
C VAL A 20 6.36 0.85 2.98
N SER A 21 5.70 1.46 2.02
CA SER A 21 6.37 2.21 0.97
C SER A 21 6.30 3.69 1.30
N SER A 22 7.41 4.38 1.11
CA SER A 22 7.47 5.82 1.35
C SER A 22 7.55 6.54 0.01
N PHE A 23 6.79 7.62 -0.12
CA PHE A 23 6.77 8.44 -1.30
C PHE A 23 6.97 9.89 -0.93
N ARG A 24 7.64 10.62 -1.79
CA ARG A 24 7.73 12.07 -1.67
C ARG A 24 6.82 12.67 -2.71
N HIS A 25 5.89 13.50 -2.27
CA HIS A 25 4.98 14.20 -3.17
C HIS A 25 5.32 15.66 -3.13
N ARG A 26 5.30 16.31 -4.29
CA ARG A 26 5.48 17.75 -4.35
C ARG A 26 4.28 18.38 -5.00
N TYR A 27 3.93 19.54 -4.49
CA TYR A 27 2.81 20.32 -5.00
C TYR A 27 3.36 21.72 -5.27
N VAL A 28 3.02 22.29 -6.40
CA VAL A 28 3.49 23.62 -6.77
C VAL A 28 2.29 24.48 -7.10
N MET A 29 2.21 25.64 -6.50
CA MET A 29 1.09 26.54 -6.67
C MET A 29 1.63 27.92 -6.96
N HIS A 30 0.95 28.66 -7.84
CA HIS A 30 1.28 30.06 -8.03
C HIS A 30 0.60 30.86 -6.92
N LYS A 31 1.29 31.84 -6.37
CA LYS A 31 0.75 32.64 -5.27
C LYS A 31 -0.56 33.33 -5.64
N ASP A 32 -0.67 33.79 -6.87
CA ASP A 32 -1.89 34.45 -7.30
C ASP A 32 -3.09 33.52 -7.30
N ASP A 33 -2.88 32.26 -7.66
CA ASP A 33 -3.95 31.26 -7.66
C ASP A 33 -4.34 30.92 -6.23
N LEU A 34 -3.37 30.85 -5.35
CA LEU A 34 -3.63 30.57 -3.94
C LEU A 34 -4.47 31.69 -3.32
N ARG A 35 -4.18 32.94 -3.68
CA ARG A 35 -4.96 34.07 -3.20
C ARG A 35 -6.39 34.07 -3.71
N LYS A 36 -6.62 33.48 -4.87
CA LYS A 36 -7.97 33.39 -5.42
C LYS A 36 -8.88 32.44 -4.68
N LEU A 37 -8.31 31.50 -3.92
CA LEU A 37 -9.12 30.56 -3.16
C LEU A 37 -9.89 31.28 -2.06
N ASN A 38 -9.35 32.39 -1.56
CA ASN A 38 -10.05 33.17 -0.56
C ASN A 38 -9.79 34.64 -0.84
N SER A 39 -10.62 35.24 -1.66
CA SER A 39 -10.42 36.62 -2.12
C SER A 39 -10.62 37.65 -1.03
N ASP A 40 -11.21 37.28 0.10
CA ASP A 40 -11.47 38.23 1.17
C ASP A 40 -10.26 38.46 2.07
N VAL A 41 -9.21 37.67 1.90
CA VAL A 41 -8.03 37.75 2.75
C VAL A 41 -6.81 37.96 1.89
N GLU A 42 -5.97 38.91 2.29
CA GLU A 42 -4.71 39.11 1.61
C GLU A 42 -3.59 38.59 2.50
N PRO A 43 -3.15 37.39 2.26
CA PRO A 43 -2.15 36.77 3.12
C PRO A 43 -0.79 37.39 2.91
N ASN A 44 -0.05 37.52 4.00
CA ASN A 44 1.36 37.90 3.92
C ASN A 44 2.14 36.59 3.72
N ASP A 45 3.45 36.68 3.60
CA ASP A 45 4.28 35.52 3.29
C ASP A 45 4.18 34.42 4.34
N ALA A 46 4.01 34.79 5.60
CA ALA A 46 3.88 33.77 6.66
C ALA A 46 2.55 33.01 6.54
N GLU A 47 1.49 33.73 6.18
CA GLU A 47 0.19 33.08 6.03
C GLU A 47 0.14 32.21 4.79
N LEU A 48 0.91 32.55 3.75
CA LEU A 48 0.92 31.76 2.53
C LEU A 48 1.41 30.33 2.77
N ASP A 49 2.35 30.14 3.70
CA ASP A 49 2.83 28.79 4.01
C ASP A 49 1.71 27.93 4.57
N ASP A 50 0.92 28.47 5.49
CA ASP A 50 -0.19 27.73 6.08
C ASP A 50 -1.28 27.47 5.04
N TRP A 51 -1.57 28.44 4.18
CA TRP A 51 -2.58 28.28 3.16
C TRP A 51 -2.18 27.21 2.13
N ALA A 52 -0.90 27.20 1.73
CA ALA A 52 -0.42 26.21 0.81
C ALA A 52 -0.55 24.81 1.41
N SER A 53 -0.18 24.67 2.68
CA SER A 53 -0.29 23.39 3.37
C SER A 53 -1.75 22.93 3.48
N ASP A 54 -2.64 23.84 3.81
CA ASP A 54 -4.05 23.53 3.92
C ASP A 54 -4.64 23.12 2.57
N THR A 55 -4.22 23.78 1.49
CA THR A 55 -4.69 23.46 0.16
C THR A 55 -4.35 22.03 -0.23
N VAL A 56 -3.15 21.59 0.12
CA VAL A 56 -2.75 20.20 -0.13
C VAL A 56 -3.55 19.25 0.76
N THR A 57 -3.69 19.59 2.04
CA THR A 57 -4.40 18.74 2.98
C THR A 57 -5.88 18.57 2.63
N CYS A 58 -6.48 19.62 2.08
CA CYS A 58 -7.89 19.58 1.66
C CYS A 58 -8.08 19.06 0.24
N GLU A 59 -6.99 18.55 -0.37
CA GLU A 59 -7.04 17.98 -1.70
C GLU A 59 -7.53 18.94 -2.78
N GLU A 60 -7.16 20.20 -2.64
CA GLU A 60 -7.54 21.22 -3.61
C GLU A 60 -6.44 21.55 -4.62
N CYS A 61 -5.37 20.78 -4.61
CA CYS A 61 -4.24 20.99 -5.51
C CYS A 61 -3.78 19.67 -6.06
N ASP A 62 -3.60 19.60 -7.36
CA ASP A 62 -3.10 18.39 -8.01
C ASP A 62 -1.62 18.21 -7.74
N GLU A 63 -1.21 16.97 -7.67
CA GLU A 63 0.18 16.65 -7.43
C GLU A 63 1.04 17.05 -8.61
N PHE A 64 2.19 17.66 -8.31
CA PHE A 64 3.14 18.09 -9.33
C PHE A 64 4.09 16.94 -9.68
N SER A 65 4.59 16.22 -8.69
CA SER A 65 5.49 15.10 -8.92
C SER A 65 5.47 14.14 -7.75
N GLN A 66 5.89 12.91 -8.01
CA GLN A 66 5.95 11.86 -7.01
C GLN A 66 7.23 11.07 -7.21
N GLN A 67 7.84 10.68 -6.12
CA GLN A 67 9.03 9.86 -6.14
C GLN A 67 8.92 8.77 -5.08
N HIS A 68 9.11 7.53 -5.48
CA HIS A 68 9.15 6.43 -4.54
C HIS A 68 10.51 6.43 -3.87
N LEU A 69 10.54 6.49 -2.55
CA LEU A 69 11.76 6.56 -1.79
C LEU A 69 12.25 5.21 -1.30
N GLY A 70 11.42 4.19 -1.38
CA GLY A 70 11.80 2.84 -1.00
C GLY A 70 10.75 2.16 -0.16
N GLU A 71 11.00 0.91 0.12
CA GLU A 71 10.12 0.11 0.96
C GLU A 71 10.86 -0.35 2.20
N GLN A 72 10.17 -0.38 3.31
CA GLN A 72 10.71 -0.90 4.55
C GLN A 72 9.93 -2.15 4.91
N ILE A 73 10.61 -3.24 5.16
CA ILE A 73 9.97 -4.47 5.59
C ILE A 73 9.69 -4.34 7.07
N LEU A 74 8.42 -4.44 7.42
CA LEU A 74 7.99 -4.35 8.80
C LEU A 74 7.93 -5.71 9.48
N ASP A 75 7.57 -6.74 8.73
CA ASP A 75 7.30 -8.03 9.33
C ASP A 75 7.34 -9.12 8.26
N VAL A 76 7.85 -10.27 8.66
CA VAL A 76 7.88 -11.46 7.82
C VAL A 76 7.53 -12.64 8.72
N TYR A 77 6.50 -13.38 8.38
CA TYR A 77 6.13 -14.53 9.19
C TYR A 77 5.44 -15.58 8.34
N GLU A 78 5.43 -16.81 8.85
CA GLU A 78 4.79 -17.93 8.18
C GLU A 78 3.37 -18.09 8.67
N CYS A 79 2.50 -18.61 7.81
CA CYS A 79 1.12 -18.86 8.21
C CYS A 79 0.57 -20.07 7.50
N THR A 80 -0.55 -20.57 8.00
CA THR A 80 -1.24 -21.71 7.40
C THR A 80 -2.07 -21.25 6.22
N GLU A 81 -2.53 -22.20 5.41
CA GLU A 81 -3.41 -21.88 4.30
C GLU A 81 -4.70 -21.21 4.77
N GLU A 82 -5.25 -21.66 5.89
CA GLU A 82 -6.46 -21.06 6.43
C GLU A 82 -6.23 -19.61 6.84
N GLU A 83 -5.10 -19.34 7.44
CA GLU A 83 -4.75 -17.98 7.81
C GLU A 83 -4.53 -17.12 6.58
N MET A 84 -3.90 -17.69 5.55
CA MET A 84 -3.69 -16.99 4.29
C MET A 84 -5.02 -16.61 3.65
N LEU A 85 -5.99 -17.54 3.65
CA LEU A 85 -7.30 -17.27 3.08
C LEU A 85 -8.04 -16.18 3.85
N THR A 86 -7.85 -16.13 5.16
CA THR A 86 -8.43 -15.07 5.98
C THR A 86 -7.83 -13.71 5.60
N PHE A 87 -6.52 -13.65 5.40
CA PHE A 87 -5.87 -12.43 4.95
C PHE A 87 -6.36 -12.04 3.56
N PHE A 88 -6.50 -13.01 2.67
CA PHE A 88 -6.95 -12.76 1.31
C PHE A 88 -8.31 -12.05 1.31
N ASP A 89 -9.25 -12.58 2.08
CA ASP A 89 -10.61 -12.04 2.13
C ASP A 89 -10.66 -10.67 2.78
N ARG A 90 -9.82 -10.44 3.76
CA ARG A 90 -9.80 -9.16 4.47
C ARG A 90 -9.15 -8.07 3.64
N ASP A 91 -8.02 -8.40 3.00
CA ASP A 91 -7.26 -7.43 2.25
C ASP A 91 -7.77 -7.21 0.83
N ASN A 92 -8.46 -8.21 0.29
CA ASN A 92 -9.02 -8.15 -1.05
C ASN A 92 -10.51 -8.42 -0.99
N ASP A 93 -11.21 -7.60 -0.25
CA ASP A 93 -12.61 -7.79 0.04
C ASP A 93 -13.47 -8.01 -1.22
N TYR A 94 -13.15 -7.29 -2.28
CA TYR A 94 -13.87 -7.40 -3.53
C TYR A 94 -13.71 -8.75 -4.23
N LEU A 95 -12.76 -9.57 -3.80
CA LEU A 95 -12.53 -10.90 -4.34
C LEU A 95 -12.92 -12.00 -3.36
N SER A 96 -13.54 -11.65 -2.24
CA SER A 96 -13.85 -12.62 -1.21
C SER A 96 -14.83 -13.70 -1.68
N GLY A 97 -15.59 -13.41 -2.74
CA GLY A 97 -16.53 -14.39 -3.28
C GLY A 97 -15.92 -15.43 -4.22
N TRP A 98 -14.63 -15.35 -4.50
CA TRP A 98 -13.97 -16.34 -5.33
C TRP A 98 -13.95 -17.69 -4.65
N GLU A 99 -13.87 -18.76 -5.47
CA GLU A 99 -13.74 -20.10 -4.94
C GLU A 99 -12.39 -20.25 -4.27
N ARG A 100 -12.32 -21.15 -3.30
CA ARG A 100 -11.09 -21.40 -2.55
C ARG A 100 -9.91 -21.70 -3.48
N ASP A 101 -10.13 -22.58 -4.47
CA ASP A 101 -9.06 -22.97 -5.38
C ASP A 101 -8.56 -21.80 -6.24
N GLN A 102 -9.42 -20.88 -6.57
CA GLN A 102 -9.04 -19.69 -7.32
C GLN A 102 -8.13 -18.78 -6.51
N LYS A 103 -8.44 -18.61 -5.23
CA LYS A 103 -7.63 -17.80 -4.34
C LYS A 103 -6.26 -18.42 -4.14
N ILE A 104 -6.21 -19.72 -3.93
CA ILE A 104 -4.96 -20.43 -3.75
C ILE A 104 -4.10 -20.34 -5.00
N LYS A 105 -4.71 -20.53 -6.16
CA LYS A 105 -4.00 -20.44 -7.42
C LYS A 105 -3.40 -19.04 -7.63
N TRP A 106 -4.16 -18.03 -7.31
CA TRP A 106 -3.71 -16.66 -7.45
C TRP A 106 -2.45 -16.41 -6.62
N VAL A 107 -2.45 -16.88 -5.37
CA VAL A 107 -1.30 -16.73 -4.48
C VAL A 107 -0.11 -17.55 -4.99
N ARG A 108 -0.36 -18.80 -5.45
CA ARG A 108 0.71 -19.66 -5.92
C ARG A 108 1.37 -19.13 -7.19
N ASP A 109 0.65 -18.35 -7.98
CA ASP A 109 1.16 -17.82 -9.22
C ASP A 109 1.92 -16.49 -9.05
N THR A 110 1.95 -15.93 -7.86
CA THR A 110 2.52 -14.61 -7.64
C THR A 110 3.97 -14.51 -8.09
N ILE A 111 4.82 -15.39 -7.62
CA ILE A 111 6.22 -15.35 -7.98
C ILE A 111 6.41 -15.73 -9.44
N THR A 112 5.78 -16.80 -9.85
CA THR A 112 5.91 -17.31 -11.21
C THR A 112 5.56 -16.25 -12.24
N ARG A 113 4.47 -15.54 -11.97
CA ARG A 113 3.96 -14.57 -12.91
C ARG A 113 4.93 -13.43 -13.19
N THR A 114 5.72 -13.06 -12.17
CA THR A 114 6.55 -11.89 -12.31
C THR A 114 8.02 -12.16 -12.54
N LYS A 115 8.55 -13.21 -11.96
CA LYS A 115 9.99 -13.37 -11.96
C LYS A 115 10.56 -14.30 -13.00
N ILE A 116 9.86 -15.33 -13.33
CA ILE A 116 10.37 -16.27 -14.32
C ILE A 116 10.60 -15.58 -15.65
N GLY A 117 9.67 -14.75 -16.08
CA GLY A 117 9.85 -14.02 -17.33
C GLY A 117 11.00 -13.04 -17.27
N THR A 118 11.32 -12.55 -16.09
CA THR A 118 12.36 -11.55 -15.96
C THR A 118 13.75 -12.14 -16.14
N TYR A 119 13.92 -13.34 -15.67
CA TYR A 119 15.26 -13.96 -15.68
C TYR A 119 15.54 -14.76 -16.94
N GLU A 120 14.58 -14.86 -17.78
CA GLU A 120 14.79 -15.54 -19.04
C GLU A 120 15.43 -14.61 -20.06
#